data_b275591b0d7f6efdbcb4f895798a73aa
#
_entry.id   b275591b0d7f6efdbcb4f895798a73aa
#
_cell.length_a   1.000
_cell.length_b   1.000
_cell.length_c   1.000
_cell.angle_alpha   90.00
_cell.angle_beta   90.00
_cell.angle_gamma   90.00
#
_symmetry.space_group_name_H-M   'P 1'
#
loop_
_entity.id
_entity.type
_entity.pdbx_description
1 polymer ?
#
loop_
_entity_poly.entity_id
_entity_poly.type
_entity_poly.pdbx_seq_one_letter_code
_entity_poly.pdbx_strand_id
1 'polypeptide(L)'
;QQLVMASAKALGAPRYTRASTLFLELKDSYVSRKASELQVVESFRKPTLLILDEFQERGETDFEQRTLTAIIDLRYGDQTDTLIIANQTKERFYESAGESIADRLRETGGIIECTWPSFRDRQTDPDAGELTGGCQ
;
A
#
# COMPACT_ATOMS: atom_id res chain seq x y z
N GLN A 1 -0.24 -10.70 -6.75
CA GLN A 1 1.20 -10.57 -6.42
C GLN A 1 2.11 -10.76 -7.64
N GLN A 2 1.89 -11.76 -8.51
CA GLN A 2 2.75 -11.99 -9.68
C GLN A 2 2.67 -10.87 -10.73
N LEU A 3 1.50 -10.29 -10.94
CA LEU A 3 1.31 -9.21 -11.93
C LEU A 3 2.01 -7.92 -11.47
N VAL A 4 1.91 -7.58 -10.20
CA VAL A 4 2.58 -6.43 -9.59
C VAL A 4 4.10 -6.61 -9.60
N MET A 5 4.59 -7.80 -9.29
CA MET A 5 6.04 -8.11 -9.30
C MET A 5 6.64 -8.11 -10.71
N ALA A 6 5.90 -8.53 -11.73
CA ALA A 6 6.37 -8.47 -13.12
C ALA A 6 6.45 -7.02 -13.63
N SER A 7 5.45 -6.21 -13.31
CA SER A 7 5.44 -4.77 -13.61
C SER A 7 6.57 -4.02 -12.89
N ALA A 8 6.82 -4.38 -11.63
CA ALA A 8 7.86 -3.78 -10.81
C ALA A 8 9.29 -4.09 -11.29
N LYS A 9 9.52 -5.26 -11.88
CA LYS A 9 10.82 -5.58 -12.53
C LYS A 9 11.12 -4.70 -13.73
N ALA A 10 10.10 -4.28 -14.47
CA ALA A 10 10.26 -3.39 -15.61
C ALA A 10 10.53 -1.93 -15.19
N LEU A 11 10.10 -1.52 -14.00
CA LEU A 11 10.20 -0.15 -13.47
C LEU A 11 11.42 0.09 -12.56
N GLY A 12 12.20 -0.94 -12.25
CA GLY A 12 13.29 -0.89 -11.27
C GLY A 12 12.96 -1.60 -9.97
N ALA A 13 13.83 -1.51 -8.96
CA ALA A 13 13.62 -2.18 -7.68
C ALA A 13 12.44 -1.58 -6.92
N PRO A 14 11.32 -2.31 -6.76
CA PRO A 14 10.20 -1.84 -5.97
C PRO A 14 10.47 -2.04 -4.48
N ARG A 15 9.83 -1.23 -3.66
CA ARG A 15 9.77 -1.46 -2.22
C ARG A 15 8.34 -1.80 -1.84
N TYR A 16 8.15 -2.98 -1.27
CA TYR A 16 6.90 -3.39 -0.63
C TYR A 16 7.04 -3.24 0.89
N THR A 17 6.05 -2.66 1.54
CA THR A 17 5.97 -2.57 2.99
C THR A 17 4.51 -2.46 3.44
N ARG A 18 4.24 -2.85 4.68
CA ARG A 18 2.97 -2.51 5.32
C ARG A 18 3.03 -1.09 5.86
N ALA A 19 1.91 -0.39 5.87
CA ALA A 19 1.85 0.96 6.41
C ALA A 19 2.30 1.02 7.89
N SER A 20 1.91 0.05 8.71
CA SER A 20 2.36 -0.07 10.10
C SER A 20 3.88 -0.25 10.24
N THR A 21 4.51 -1.03 9.36
CA THR A 21 5.96 -1.27 9.38
C THR A 21 6.74 0.00 9.06
N LEU A 22 6.27 0.81 8.11
CA LEU A 22 6.87 2.12 7.81
C LEU A 22 7.00 2.98 9.06
N PHE A 23 5.93 3.08 9.86
CA PHE A 23 5.95 3.88 11.09
C PHE A 23 6.77 3.24 12.21
N LEU A 24 6.87 1.91 12.26
CA LEU A 24 7.79 1.23 13.19
C LEU A 24 9.25 1.53 12.85
N GLU A 25 9.64 1.51 11.59
CA GLU A 25 10.99 1.88 11.16
C GLU A 25 11.33 3.34 11.53
N LEU A 26 10.38 4.26 11.37
CA LEU A 26 10.56 5.65 11.79
C LEU A 26 10.71 5.78 13.30
N LYS A 27 9.85 5.13 14.09
CA LYS A 27 9.94 5.14 15.55
C LYS A 27 11.25 4.53 16.04
N ASP A 28 11.69 3.43 15.43
CA ASP A 28 12.97 2.80 15.77
C ASP A 28 14.16 3.72 15.49
N SER A 29 14.10 4.51 14.44
CA SER A 29 15.16 5.47 14.12
C SER A 29 15.38 6.52 15.25
N TYR A 30 14.33 6.93 15.93
CA TYR A 30 14.44 7.83 17.08
C TYR A 30 15.09 7.17 18.31
N VAL A 31 14.84 5.88 18.52
CA VAL A 31 15.32 5.16 19.71
C VAL A 31 16.72 4.60 19.49
N SER A 32 16.95 3.91 18.39
CA SER A 32 18.18 3.16 18.13
C SER A 32 19.34 4.04 17.65
N ARG A 33 19.05 5.22 17.10
CA ARG A 33 20.01 6.13 16.45
C ARG A 33 20.87 5.47 15.36
N LYS A 34 20.49 4.31 14.86
CA LYS A 34 21.21 3.61 13.76
C LYS A 34 20.99 4.27 12.42
N ALA A 35 19.83 4.90 12.23
CA ALA A 35 19.51 5.70 11.05
C ALA A 35 18.82 6.98 11.49
N SER A 36 19.03 8.08 10.77
CA SER A 36 18.25 9.30 11.01
C SER A 36 16.86 9.17 10.40
N GLU A 37 15.90 9.95 10.93
CA GLU A 37 14.57 10.07 10.32
C GLU A 37 14.66 10.35 8.82
N LEU A 38 15.54 11.27 8.43
CA LEU A 38 15.76 11.61 7.02
C LEU A 38 16.20 10.39 6.20
N GLN A 39 17.09 9.55 6.72
CA GLN A 39 17.53 8.33 6.02
C GLN A 39 16.37 7.35 5.84
N VAL A 40 15.50 7.20 6.84
CA VAL A 40 14.31 6.35 6.74
C VAL A 40 13.35 6.90 5.70
N VAL A 41 13.01 8.19 5.75
CA VAL A 41 12.14 8.86 4.76
C VAL A 41 12.71 8.70 3.35
N GLU A 42 14.02 8.94 3.15
CA GLU A 42 14.68 8.76 1.85
C GLU A 42 14.61 7.32 1.35
N SER A 43 14.64 6.34 2.24
CA SER A 43 14.49 4.93 1.87
C SER A 43 13.10 4.59 1.30
N PHE A 44 12.07 5.36 1.64
CA PHE A 44 10.73 5.26 1.06
C PHE A 44 10.53 6.18 -0.15
N ARG A 45 11.31 7.25 -0.26
CA ARG A 45 11.27 8.17 -1.40
C ARG A 45 11.93 7.59 -2.66
N LYS A 46 13.12 6.98 -2.52
CA LYS A 46 13.96 6.51 -3.63
C LYS A 46 13.41 5.42 -4.53
N PRO A 47 12.67 4.40 -4.05
CA PRO A 47 12.16 3.35 -4.92
C PRO A 47 11.30 3.89 -6.06
N THR A 48 11.47 3.38 -7.28
CA THR A 48 10.65 3.79 -8.42
C THR A 48 9.18 3.42 -8.24
N LEU A 49 8.90 2.32 -7.55
CA LEU A 49 7.57 1.92 -7.12
C LEU A 49 7.58 1.62 -5.62
N LEU A 50 6.73 2.31 -4.88
CA LEU A 50 6.44 2.03 -3.47
C LEU A 50 5.08 1.37 -3.35
N ILE A 51 5.01 0.22 -2.70
CA ILE A 51 3.76 -0.48 -2.39
C ILE A 51 3.54 -0.40 -0.88
N LEU A 52 2.49 0.31 -0.49
CA LEU A 52 2.02 0.41 0.91
C LEU A 52 0.79 -0.48 1.09
N ASP A 53 0.97 -1.60 1.78
CA ASP A 53 -0.10 -2.56 2.05
C ASP A 53 -0.71 -2.36 3.44
N GLU A 54 -1.90 -2.90 3.63
CA GLU A 54 -2.65 -2.84 4.90
C GLU A 54 -2.76 -1.40 5.44
N PHE A 55 -3.10 -0.48 4.55
CA PHE A 55 -3.17 0.95 4.86
C PHE A 55 -4.10 1.28 6.04
N GLN A 56 -5.17 0.49 6.22
CA GLN A 56 -6.13 0.63 7.33
C GLN A 56 -5.55 0.25 8.70
N GLU A 57 -4.41 -0.44 8.76
CA GLU A 57 -3.82 -0.92 10.02
C GLU A 57 -2.84 0.06 10.68
N ARG A 58 -2.75 1.26 10.16
CA ARG A 58 -1.98 2.34 10.77
C ARG A 58 -2.75 2.97 11.93
N GLY A 59 -2.04 3.68 12.82
CA GLY A 59 -2.65 4.31 13.99
C GLY A 59 -3.47 5.58 13.72
N GLU A 60 -3.46 6.12 12.51
CA GLU A 60 -4.14 7.37 12.10
C GLU A 60 -3.82 8.57 13.01
N THR A 61 -2.62 8.60 13.62
CA THR A 61 -2.18 9.73 14.44
C THR A 61 -1.73 10.90 13.57
N ASP A 62 -1.72 12.11 14.14
CA ASP A 62 -1.23 13.31 13.43
C ASP A 62 0.20 13.15 12.93
N PHE A 63 1.04 12.45 13.68
CA PHE A 63 2.40 12.14 13.29
C PHE A 63 2.43 11.23 12.04
N GLU A 64 1.68 10.15 12.07
CA GLU A 64 1.60 9.20 10.94
C GLU A 64 1.01 9.87 9.70
N GLN A 65 -0.03 10.67 9.87
CA GLN A 65 -0.67 11.41 8.78
C GLN A 65 0.29 12.40 8.12
N ARG A 66 0.99 13.23 8.92
CA ARG A 66 1.95 14.21 8.39
C ARG A 66 3.12 13.53 7.69
N THR A 67 3.66 12.48 8.27
CA THR A 67 4.79 11.74 7.70
C THR A 67 4.42 11.07 6.39
N LEU A 68 3.26 10.41 6.34
CA LEU A 68 2.77 9.77 5.12
C LEU A 68 2.53 10.79 4.00
N THR A 69 1.88 11.89 4.33
CA THR A 69 1.64 13.00 3.39
C THR A 69 2.97 13.53 2.83
N ALA A 70 3.97 13.75 3.70
CA ALA A 70 5.29 14.22 3.27
C ALA A 70 5.99 13.23 2.32
N ILE A 71 5.95 11.92 2.61
CA ILE A 71 6.52 10.90 1.73
C ILE A 71 5.82 10.89 0.37
N ILE A 72 4.50 10.92 0.35
CA ILE A 72 3.71 10.91 -0.89
C ILE A 72 3.93 12.18 -1.70
N ASP A 73 3.99 13.35 -1.06
CA ASP A 73 4.27 14.62 -1.74
C ASP A 73 5.68 14.64 -2.36
N LEU A 74 6.69 14.13 -1.66
CA LEU A 74 8.04 14.00 -2.20
C LEU A 74 8.07 13.06 -3.41
N ARG A 75 7.41 11.93 -3.33
CA ARG A 75 7.31 10.96 -4.42
C ARG A 75 6.53 11.50 -5.61
N TYR A 76 5.46 12.24 -5.34
CA TYR A 76 4.70 12.94 -6.38
C TYR A 76 5.58 13.97 -7.11
N GLY A 77 6.37 14.76 -6.38
CA GLY A 77 7.32 15.70 -6.96
C GLY A 77 8.43 15.03 -7.79
N ASP A 78 8.89 13.86 -7.38
CA ASP A 78 9.90 13.06 -8.09
C ASP A 78 9.30 12.25 -9.25
N GLN A 79 7.98 12.26 -9.45
CA GLN A 79 7.26 11.48 -10.45
C GLN A 79 7.50 9.96 -10.32
N THR A 80 7.58 9.47 -9.09
CA THR A 80 7.72 8.04 -8.78
C THR A 80 6.37 7.44 -8.41
N ASP A 81 6.15 6.18 -8.77
CA ASP A 81 4.87 5.51 -8.60
C ASP A 81 4.63 5.03 -7.17
N THR A 82 3.41 5.23 -6.67
CA THR A 82 2.98 4.73 -5.36
C THR A 82 1.68 3.96 -5.50
N LEU A 83 1.66 2.73 -5.00
CA LEU A 83 0.48 1.89 -4.90
C LEU A 83 0.09 1.74 -3.44
N ILE A 84 -1.14 2.11 -3.10
CA ILE A 84 -1.70 1.92 -1.77
C ILE A 84 -2.75 0.81 -1.84
N ILE A 85 -2.62 -0.19 -0.96
CA ILE A 85 -3.55 -1.30 -0.85
C ILE A 85 -4.25 -1.19 0.51
N ALA A 86 -5.57 -1.19 0.48
CA ALA A 86 -6.40 -1.07 1.67
C ALA A 86 -7.60 -2.02 1.61
N ASN A 87 -7.96 -2.58 2.75
CA ASN A 87 -9.16 -3.38 2.92
C ASN A 87 -10.24 -2.55 3.65
N GLN A 88 -10.76 -1.56 2.94
CA GLN A 88 -11.80 -0.63 3.43
C GLN A 88 -12.59 -0.07 2.26
N THR A 89 -13.74 0.55 2.55
CA THR A 89 -14.54 1.22 1.53
C THR A 89 -13.80 2.45 0.98
N LYS A 90 -14.17 2.88 -0.22
CA LYS A 90 -13.60 4.06 -0.85
C LYS A 90 -13.78 5.33 0.00
N GLU A 91 -14.94 5.50 0.59
CA GLU A 91 -15.27 6.63 1.47
C GLU A 91 -14.36 6.64 2.70
N ARG A 92 -14.24 5.49 3.37
CA ARG A 92 -13.37 5.35 4.54
C ARG A 92 -11.90 5.54 4.19
N PHE A 93 -11.48 5.09 3.02
CA PHE A 93 -10.12 5.32 2.53
C PHE A 93 -9.83 6.81 2.38
N TYR A 94 -10.71 7.58 1.74
CA TYR A 94 -10.51 9.02 1.58
C TYR A 94 -10.49 9.76 2.92
N GLU A 95 -11.35 9.39 3.85
CA GLU A 95 -11.34 9.96 5.21
C GLU A 95 -10.02 9.69 5.92
N SER A 96 -9.53 8.45 5.89
CA SER A 96 -8.30 8.07 6.58
C SER A 96 -7.03 8.57 5.90
N ALA A 97 -7.02 8.66 4.56
CA ALA A 97 -5.89 9.16 3.79
C ALA A 97 -5.68 10.67 3.95
N GLY A 98 -6.77 11.40 4.17
CA GLY A 98 -6.77 12.86 4.22
C GLY A 98 -6.78 13.52 2.84
N GLU A 99 -7.13 14.79 2.84
CA GLU A 99 -7.41 15.53 1.60
C GLU A 99 -6.20 15.63 0.67
N SER A 100 -5.01 15.88 1.19
CA SER A 100 -3.79 16.01 0.39
C SER A 100 -3.49 14.73 -0.41
N ILE A 101 -3.55 13.57 0.23
CA ILE A 101 -3.31 12.28 -0.43
C ILE A 101 -4.44 11.97 -1.42
N ALA A 102 -5.69 12.26 -1.03
CA ALA A 102 -6.85 12.08 -1.89
C ALA A 102 -6.75 12.88 -3.19
N ASP A 103 -6.29 14.13 -3.11
CA ASP A 103 -6.11 14.99 -4.27
C ASP A 103 -5.01 14.46 -5.20
N ARG A 104 -3.88 14.00 -4.66
CA ARG A 104 -2.82 13.37 -5.47
C ARG A 104 -3.32 12.14 -6.21
N LEU A 105 -4.12 11.31 -5.54
CA LEU A 105 -4.72 10.14 -6.17
C LEU A 105 -5.69 10.49 -7.30
N ARG A 106 -6.50 11.54 -7.13
CA ARG A 106 -7.41 12.01 -8.18
C ARG A 106 -6.67 12.54 -9.41
N GLU A 107 -5.52 13.20 -9.19
CA GLU A 107 -4.69 13.73 -10.27
C GLU A 107 -3.95 12.65 -11.05
N THR A 108 -3.47 11.58 -10.38
CA THR A 108 -2.49 10.66 -10.95
C THR A 108 -3.04 9.31 -11.40
N GLY A 109 -4.12 8.82 -10.86
CA GLY A 109 -4.56 7.47 -11.24
C GLY A 109 -5.92 7.04 -10.71
N GLY A 110 -6.32 7.56 -9.56
CA GLY A 110 -7.58 7.20 -8.94
C GLY A 110 -7.55 5.87 -8.18
N ILE A 111 -8.72 5.32 -7.91
CA ILE A 111 -8.93 4.13 -7.10
C ILE A 111 -9.48 3.01 -7.96
N ILE A 112 -8.93 1.81 -7.76
CA ILE A 112 -9.45 0.57 -8.31
C ILE A 112 -10.15 -0.19 -7.18
N GLU A 113 -11.46 -0.36 -7.30
CA GLU A 113 -12.26 -1.14 -6.35
C GLU A 113 -12.27 -2.61 -6.76
N CYS A 114 -11.84 -3.48 -5.84
CA CYS A 114 -11.84 -4.93 -6.04
C CYS A 114 -13.08 -5.52 -5.37
N THR A 115 -14.13 -5.78 -6.14
CA THR A 115 -15.45 -6.19 -5.64
C THR A 115 -15.72 -7.69 -5.79
N TRP A 116 -14.76 -8.48 -6.27
CA TRP A 116 -14.93 -9.93 -6.40
C TRP A 116 -14.93 -10.64 -5.04
N PRO A 117 -15.62 -11.79 -4.91
CA PRO A 117 -15.64 -12.58 -3.70
C PRO A 117 -14.23 -13.03 -3.29
N SER A 118 -13.98 -13.11 -1.97
CA SER A 118 -12.71 -13.58 -1.44
C SER A 118 -12.40 -15.00 -1.93
N PHE A 119 -11.21 -15.20 -2.43
CA PHE A 119 -10.75 -16.55 -2.80
C PHE A 119 -10.65 -17.49 -1.59
N ARG A 120 -10.48 -16.95 -0.39
CA ARG A 120 -10.42 -17.72 0.86
C ARG A 120 -11.75 -18.37 1.19
N ASP A 121 -12.88 -17.72 0.85
CA ASP A 121 -14.22 -18.25 1.10
C ASP A 121 -14.55 -19.45 0.20
N ARG A 122 -13.87 -19.60 -0.94
CA ARG A 122 -14.05 -20.73 -1.87
C ARG A 122 -13.40 -22.03 -1.38
N GLN A 123 -12.44 -21.96 -0.44
CA GLN A 123 -11.77 -23.15 0.08
C GLN A 123 -12.56 -23.84 1.22
N THR A 124 -13.60 -23.21 1.73
CA THR A 124 -14.44 -23.74 2.82
C THR A 124 -15.76 -24.34 2.32
N ASP A 125 -15.99 -24.36 1.00
CA ASP A 125 -17.16 -25.01 0.43
C ASP A 125 -16.84 -26.49 0.14
N PRO A 126 -17.31 -27.45 0.99
CA PRO A 126 -17.05 -28.86 0.80
C PRO A 126 -17.71 -29.43 -0.46
N ASP A 127 -18.68 -28.71 -1.06
CA ASP A 127 -19.38 -29.13 -2.28
C ASP A 127 -18.70 -28.65 -3.57
N ALA A 128 -17.65 -27.82 -3.50
CA ALA A 128 -16.89 -27.40 -4.68
C ALA A 128 -16.09 -28.54 -5.35
N GLY A 129 -16.09 -29.72 -4.76
CA GLY A 129 -15.36 -30.91 -5.26
C GLY A 129 -16.16 -31.84 -6.18
N GLU A 130 -17.47 -31.68 -6.32
CA GLU A 130 -18.30 -32.63 -7.08
C GLU A 130 -18.71 -32.19 -8.51
N LEU A 131 -18.17 -31.09 -9.03
CA LEU A 131 -18.46 -30.69 -10.42
C LEU A 131 -17.48 -31.26 -11.46
N THR A 132 -16.68 -32.25 -11.12
CA THR A 132 -15.78 -32.93 -12.08
C THR A 132 -16.29 -34.30 -12.55
N GLY A 133 -17.52 -34.66 -12.27
CA GLY A 133 -18.13 -35.88 -12.70
C GLY A 133 -19.12 -35.69 -13.83
N GLY A 134 -18.69 -35.71 -15.08
CA GLY A 134 -19.66 -35.81 -16.17
C GLY A 134 -19.33 -35.10 -17.45
N CYS A 135 -18.17 -35.33 -18.01
CA CYS A 135 -17.97 -35.27 -19.46
C CYS A 135 -17.73 -36.68 -19.97
N GLN A 136 -18.76 -37.26 -20.46
CA GLN A 136 -18.65 -38.31 -21.45
C GLN A 136 -18.90 -37.72 -22.83
#